data_c12fa6f5a16cb4d91f6db22a2a1beda6
#
_entry.id   c12fa6f5a16cb4d91f6db22a2a1beda6
#
_cell.length_a   1.000
_cell.length_b   1.000
_cell.length_c   1.000
_cell.angle_alpha   90.00
_cell.angle_beta   90.00
_cell.angle_gamma   90.00
#
_symmetry.space_group_name_H-M   'P 1'
#
loop_
_entity.id
_entity.type
_entity.pdbx_description
1 polymer ?
#
loop_
_entity_poly.entity_id
_entity_poly.type
_entity_poly.pdbx_seq_one_letter_code
_entity_poly.pdbx_strand_id
1 'polypeptide(L)'
;MRSRTTIFLLKKKWVAFLGALAVVCGIFYVVNYPAAVAAGTTTRQLPIYCVDRGDKKLCSISFDAAWGNEDTSNLIDILGRYNVKATFFVVGDWVEKYPESVKALHDAGHEVMSHSLHHDHYNSLTTDQIIADVQATNEKIKAVTGVCPALIRCPYGEYDDHVIAAIRSQNMEPIQWDVEQHATR
;
A
#
# COMPACT_ATOMS: atom_id res chain seq x y z
N MET A 1 71.23 15.43 -24.81
CA MET A 1 70.22 16.10 -23.95
C MET A 1 69.82 15.16 -22.81
N ARG A 2 70.25 15.43 -21.59
CA ARG A 2 69.81 14.65 -20.42
C ARG A 2 68.51 15.25 -19.88
N SER A 3 67.39 14.50 -20.01
CA SER A 3 66.13 14.86 -19.34
C SER A 3 66.29 14.80 -17.84
N ARG A 4 66.11 15.92 -17.14
CA ARG A 4 66.05 15.97 -15.68
C ARG A 4 64.63 15.63 -15.23
N THR A 5 64.43 14.42 -14.76
CA THR A 5 63.18 14.03 -14.09
C THR A 5 63.18 14.64 -12.68
N THR A 6 62.34 15.64 -12.44
CA THR A 6 62.17 16.25 -11.13
C THR A 6 61.18 15.37 -10.33
N ILE A 7 61.70 14.65 -9.32
CA ILE A 7 60.84 13.86 -8.41
C ILE A 7 60.40 14.80 -7.26
N PHE A 8 59.09 15.08 -7.21
CA PHE A 8 58.49 15.79 -6.10
C PHE A 8 58.22 14.81 -4.96
N LEU A 9 59.03 14.89 -3.88
CA LEU A 9 58.82 14.19 -2.62
C LEU A 9 57.80 14.98 -1.78
N LEU A 10 56.55 14.58 -1.79
CA LEU A 10 55.52 15.13 -0.93
C LEU A 10 55.83 14.73 0.53
N LYS A 11 56.06 15.68 1.43
CA LYS A 11 56.28 15.41 2.88
C LYS A 11 55.00 14.76 3.44
N LYS A 12 55.14 13.73 4.30
CA LYS A 12 54.03 13.02 4.96
C LYS A 12 52.91 13.94 5.52
N LYS A 13 53.29 15.11 6.03
CA LYS A 13 52.34 16.13 6.52
C LYS A 13 51.40 16.67 5.42
N TRP A 14 51.90 16.83 4.20
CA TRP A 14 51.09 17.31 3.07
C TRP A 14 50.14 16.24 2.55
N VAL A 15 50.53 14.96 2.56
CA VAL A 15 49.68 13.85 2.22
C VAL A 15 48.52 13.73 3.21
N ALA A 16 48.79 13.84 4.52
CA ALA A 16 47.75 13.86 5.57
C ALA A 16 46.79 15.05 5.39
N PHE A 17 47.34 16.25 5.10
CA PHE A 17 46.51 17.45 4.89
C PHE A 17 45.60 17.31 3.63
N LEU A 18 46.12 16.81 2.53
CA LEU A 18 45.30 16.59 1.32
C LEU A 18 44.23 15.52 1.53
N GLY A 19 44.54 14.48 2.33
CA GLY A 19 43.57 13.48 2.70
C GLY A 19 42.42 14.06 3.54
N ALA A 20 42.76 14.87 4.58
CA ALA A 20 41.76 15.55 5.40
C ALA A 20 40.92 16.53 4.57
N LEU A 21 41.52 17.28 3.66
CA LEU A 21 40.82 18.21 2.78
C LEU A 21 39.84 17.46 1.86
N ALA A 22 40.24 16.33 1.30
CA ALA A 22 39.37 15.51 0.46
C ALA A 22 38.14 14.98 1.22
N VAL A 23 38.33 14.58 2.50
CA VAL A 23 37.20 14.14 3.35
C VAL A 23 36.26 15.31 3.64
N VAL A 24 36.80 16.50 3.99
CA VAL A 24 35.96 17.68 4.23
C VAL A 24 35.20 18.10 2.98
N CYS A 25 35.86 18.10 1.81
CA CYS A 25 35.18 18.39 0.54
C CYS A 25 34.10 17.34 0.19
N GLY A 26 34.35 16.06 0.49
CA GLY A 26 33.36 14.99 0.32
C GLY A 26 32.13 15.18 1.22
N ILE A 27 32.35 15.51 2.50
CA ILE A 27 31.27 15.82 3.44
C ILE A 27 30.48 17.06 2.97
N PHE A 28 31.20 18.13 2.58
CA PHE A 28 30.58 19.34 2.06
C PHE A 28 29.75 19.08 0.81
N TYR A 29 30.24 18.25 -0.11
CA TYR A 29 29.51 17.83 -1.31
C TYR A 29 28.23 17.08 -0.98
N VAL A 30 28.30 16.07 -0.08
CA VAL A 30 27.14 15.28 0.35
C VAL A 30 26.08 16.15 1.03
N VAL A 31 26.51 17.11 1.87
CA VAL A 31 25.59 17.99 2.61
C VAL A 31 24.91 19.02 1.69
N ASN A 32 25.64 19.57 0.70
CA ASN A 32 25.13 20.64 -0.15
C ASN A 32 24.50 20.16 -1.46
N TYR A 33 24.69 18.88 -1.81
CA TYR A 33 24.05 18.28 -2.99
C TYR A 33 23.18 17.09 -2.60
N PRO A 34 22.01 17.34 -2.00
CA PRO A 34 21.10 16.29 -1.51
C PRO A 34 20.65 15.32 -2.61
N ALA A 35 20.72 15.73 -3.89
CA ALA A 35 20.45 14.83 -5.02
C ALA A 35 21.44 13.65 -5.10
N ALA A 36 22.68 13.81 -4.58
CA ALA A 36 23.67 12.73 -4.51
C ALA A 36 23.35 11.71 -3.39
N VAL A 37 22.59 12.14 -2.37
CA VAL A 37 22.14 11.30 -1.26
C VAL A 37 20.81 10.64 -1.59
N ALA A 38 19.95 11.30 -2.35
CA ALA A 38 18.64 10.79 -2.76
C ALA A 38 18.71 9.54 -3.66
N ALA A 39 19.83 9.31 -4.35
CA ALA A 39 20.03 8.12 -5.19
C ALA A 39 20.13 6.79 -4.40
N GLY A 40 20.14 6.83 -3.07
CA GLY A 40 20.17 5.65 -2.19
C GLY A 40 18.99 5.52 -1.25
N THR A 41 18.07 6.49 -1.22
CA THR A 41 16.86 6.41 -0.40
C THR A 41 15.73 5.78 -1.22
N THR A 42 15.50 4.49 -1.07
CA THR A 42 14.26 3.87 -1.53
C THR A 42 13.11 4.50 -0.74
N THR A 43 12.30 5.30 -1.40
CA THR A 43 11.07 5.81 -0.79
C THR A 43 10.15 4.62 -0.58
N ARG A 44 9.86 4.28 0.69
CA ARG A 44 8.94 3.20 1.04
C ARG A 44 7.57 3.48 0.41
N GLN A 45 7.02 2.51 -0.28
CA GLN A 45 5.68 2.58 -0.81
C GLN A 45 4.66 2.39 0.33
N LEU A 46 3.66 3.26 0.38
CA LEU A 46 2.63 3.20 1.41
C LEU A 46 1.25 3.05 0.75
N PRO A 47 0.32 2.32 1.40
CA PRO A 47 -1.08 2.35 1.05
C PRO A 47 -1.70 3.69 1.46
N ILE A 48 -2.93 3.93 1.04
CA ILE A 48 -3.68 5.13 1.43
C ILE A 48 -4.32 4.88 2.79
N TYR A 49 -3.94 5.68 3.81
CA TYR A 49 -4.54 5.66 5.15
C TYR A 49 -5.64 6.70 5.29
N CYS A 50 -5.41 7.87 4.72
CA CYS A 50 -6.33 8.99 4.76
C CYS A 50 -6.14 9.86 3.51
N VAL A 51 -7.13 10.70 3.23
CA VAL A 51 -7.07 11.72 2.18
C VAL A 51 -7.16 13.10 2.81
N ASP A 52 -6.48 14.08 2.21
CA ASP A 52 -6.60 15.46 2.63
C ASP A 52 -8.01 15.97 2.36
N ARG A 53 -8.67 16.40 3.43
CA ARG A 53 -10.06 16.88 3.40
C ARG A 53 -10.15 18.39 3.60
N GLY A 54 -9.00 19.05 3.79
CA GLY A 54 -8.96 20.43 4.25
C GLY A 54 -9.74 20.58 5.57
N ASP A 55 -10.53 21.62 5.69
CA ASP A 55 -11.34 21.90 6.90
C ASP A 55 -12.65 21.09 7.01
N LYS A 56 -12.93 20.20 6.05
CA LYS A 56 -14.17 19.41 6.04
C LYS A 56 -14.12 18.28 7.08
N LYS A 57 -15.14 18.19 7.93
CA LYS A 57 -15.33 17.11 8.89
C LYS A 57 -15.99 15.91 8.19
N LEU A 58 -15.20 15.14 7.47
CA LEU A 58 -15.64 13.95 6.73
C LEU A 58 -14.90 12.72 7.24
N CYS A 59 -15.58 11.58 7.26
CA CYS A 59 -14.98 10.27 7.45
C CYS A 59 -15.56 9.29 6.43
N SER A 60 -14.80 8.25 6.10
CA SER A 60 -15.26 7.10 5.34
C SER A 60 -15.39 5.91 6.29
N ILE A 61 -16.49 5.18 6.17
CA ILE A 61 -16.72 3.95 6.96
C ILE A 61 -16.46 2.77 6.03
N SER A 62 -15.71 1.80 6.53
CA SER A 62 -15.45 0.56 5.79
C SER A 62 -15.54 -0.65 6.72
N PHE A 63 -15.87 -1.79 6.13
CA PHE A 63 -16.00 -3.08 6.80
C PHE A 63 -15.20 -4.13 6.03
N ASP A 64 -14.58 -5.05 6.76
CA ASP A 64 -13.92 -6.21 6.18
C ASP A 64 -14.82 -7.43 6.40
N ALA A 65 -15.18 -8.13 5.32
CA ALA A 65 -16.05 -9.30 5.34
C ALA A 65 -15.28 -10.55 4.90
N ALA A 66 -14.99 -11.40 5.89
CA ALA A 66 -14.24 -12.64 5.69
C ALA A 66 -14.99 -13.88 6.21
N TRP A 67 -15.80 -13.74 7.28
CA TRP A 67 -16.49 -14.84 7.94
C TRP A 67 -17.94 -14.49 8.23
N GLY A 68 -18.83 -15.46 8.01
CA GLY A 68 -20.25 -15.27 8.27
C GLY A 68 -20.91 -14.19 7.40
N ASN A 69 -22.24 -14.16 7.37
CA ASN A 69 -22.99 -13.12 6.68
C ASN A 69 -24.26 -12.72 7.45
N GLU A 70 -24.38 -13.18 8.70
CA GLU A 70 -25.57 -13.05 9.53
C GLU A 70 -25.94 -11.59 9.79
N ASP A 71 -24.93 -10.72 9.85
CA ASP A 71 -25.11 -9.29 10.14
C ASP A 71 -25.30 -8.44 8.87
N THR A 72 -25.15 -9.00 7.66
CA THR A 72 -25.14 -8.23 6.42
C THR A 72 -26.43 -7.45 6.21
N SER A 73 -27.58 -8.08 6.35
CA SER A 73 -28.88 -7.42 6.18
C SER A 73 -29.12 -6.33 7.23
N ASN A 74 -28.72 -6.59 8.48
CA ASN A 74 -28.84 -5.62 9.56
C ASN A 74 -27.93 -4.39 9.36
N LEU A 75 -26.70 -4.61 8.86
CA LEU A 75 -25.80 -3.51 8.50
C LEU A 75 -26.38 -2.66 7.36
N ILE A 76 -26.90 -3.28 6.31
CA ILE A 76 -27.56 -2.56 5.21
C ILE A 76 -28.73 -1.71 5.74
N ASP A 77 -29.57 -2.27 6.61
CA ASP A 77 -30.71 -1.57 7.18
C ASP A 77 -30.27 -0.39 8.07
N ILE A 78 -29.25 -0.58 8.90
CA ILE A 78 -28.71 0.49 9.75
C ILE A 78 -28.14 1.60 8.89
N LEU A 79 -27.25 1.29 7.96
CA LEU A 79 -26.63 2.27 7.06
C LEU A 79 -27.69 3.01 6.24
N GLY A 80 -28.72 2.28 5.77
CA GLY A 80 -29.84 2.85 5.03
C GLY A 80 -30.65 3.85 5.87
N ARG A 81 -30.95 3.52 7.13
CA ARG A 81 -31.68 4.43 8.05
C ARG A 81 -30.97 5.76 8.27
N TYR A 82 -29.63 5.76 8.26
CA TYR A 82 -28.83 6.98 8.44
C TYR A 82 -28.38 7.59 7.11
N ASN A 83 -28.81 7.02 5.98
CA ASN A 83 -28.42 7.43 4.62
C ASN A 83 -26.87 7.47 4.46
N VAL A 84 -26.19 6.48 5.03
CA VAL A 84 -24.74 6.33 4.95
C VAL A 84 -24.38 5.28 3.92
N LYS A 85 -23.41 5.59 3.06
CA LYS A 85 -22.77 4.61 2.18
C LYS A 85 -21.42 4.23 2.76
N ALA A 86 -21.06 2.96 2.63
CA ALA A 86 -19.82 2.39 3.16
C ALA A 86 -19.11 1.57 2.09
N THR A 87 -17.84 1.29 2.31
CA THR A 87 -17.03 0.40 1.48
C THR A 87 -16.87 -0.93 2.21
N PHE A 88 -17.18 -2.04 1.53
CA PHE A 88 -17.02 -3.40 2.04
C PHE A 88 -15.86 -4.05 1.30
N PHE A 89 -14.80 -4.39 2.03
CA PHE A 89 -13.68 -5.18 1.52
C PHE A 89 -13.98 -6.65 1.78
N VAL A 90 -14.21 -7.41 0.72
CA VAL A 90 -14.70 -8.79 0.81
C VAL A 90 -13.66 -9.80 0.35
N VAL A 91 -13.53 -10.90 1.10
CA VAL A 91 -12.67 -12.02 0.73
C VAL A 91 -13.33 -12.81 -0.41
N GLY A 92 -12.54 -13.28 -1.36
CA GLY A 92 -13.04 -14.02 -2.53
C GLY A 92 -13.80 -15.30 -2.16
N ASP A 93 -13.39 -16.02 -1.12
CA ASP A 93 -14.12 -17.18 -0.59
C ASP A 93 -15.47 -16.78 0.02
N TRP A 94 -15.55 -15.59 0.64
CA TRP A 94 -16.79 -15.05 1.16
C TRP A 94 -17.76 -14.69 0.01
N VAL A 95 -17.24 -14.12 -1.09
CA VAL A 95 -18.01 -13.80 -2.30
C VAL A 95 -18.62 -15.08 -2.90
N GLU A 96 -17.82 -16.15 -2.99
CA GLU A 96 -18.28 -17.44 -3.51
C GLU A 96 -19.33 -18.07 -2.64
N LYS A 97 -19.16 -17.98 -1.32
CA LYS A 97 -20.05 -18.60 -0.34
C LYS A 97 -21.37 -17.83 -0.15
N TYR A 98 -21.33 -16.51 -0.30
CA TYR A 98 -22.46 -15.63 0.00
C TYR A 98 -22.74 -14.60 -1.11
N PRO A 99 -22.93 -15.03 -2.38
CA PRO A 99 -23.08 -14.11 -3.50
C PRO A 99 -24.31 -13.20 -3.37
N GLU A 100 -25.39 -13.67 -2.69
CA GLU A 100 -26.58 -12.86 -2.43
C GLU A 100 -26.28 -11.69 -1.47
N SER A 101 -25.43 -11.91 -0.48
CA SER A 101 -24.99 -10.85 0.45
C SER A 101 -24.16 -9.80 -0.28
N VAL A 102 -23.24 -10.23 -1.15
CA VAL A 102 -22.45 -9.33 -2.00
C VAL A 102 -23.35 -8.49 -2.90
N LYS A 103 -24.32 -9.15 -3.53
CA LYS A 103 -25.31 -8.49 -4.39
C LYS A 103 -26.16 -7.48 -3.60
N ALA A 104 -26.63 -7.87 -2.42
CA ALA A 104 -27.44 -6.99 -1.57
C ALA A 104 -26.66 -5.72 -1.13
N LEU A 105 -25.38 -5.84 -0.77
CA LEU A 105 -24.51 -4.71 -0.46
C LEU A 105 -24.40 -3.78 -1.67
N HIS A 106 -24.13 -4.33 -2.84
CA HIS A 106 -23.99 -3.57 -4.07
C HIS A 106 -25.31 -2.87 -4.47
N ASP A 107 -26.43 -3.59 -4.45
CA ASP A 107 -27.76 -3.05 -4.80
C ASP A 107 -28.22 -1.96 -3.82
N ALA A 108 -27.80 -2.03 -2.56
CA ALA A 108 -28.00 -0.97 -1.57
C ALA A 108 -27.13 0.27 -1.82
N GLY A 109 -26.24 0.23 -2.81
CA GLY A 109 -25.37 1.33 -3.21
C GLY A 109 -24.13 1.48 -2.35
N HIS A 110 -23.69 0.40 -1.70
CA HIS A 110 -22.39 0.32 -1.06
C HIS A 110 -21.31 -0.07 -2.06
N GLU A 111 -20.06 0.33 -1.82
CA GLU A 111 -18.92 -0.14 -2.59
C GLU A 111 -18.50 -1.52 -2.12
N VAL A 112 -18.30 -2.45 -3.07
CA VAL A 112 -17.75 -3.79 -2.79
C VAL A 112 -16.37 -3.88 -3.42
N MET A 113 -15.34 -4.02 -2.58
CA MET A 113 -13.94 -3.98 -2.93
C MET A 113 -13.21 -5.25 -2.47
N SER A 114 -11.97 -5.44 -2.90
CA SER A 114 -11.21 -6.67 -2.66
C SER A 114 -10.58 -6.72 -1.27
N HIS A 115 -10.60 -7.92 -0.64
CA HIS A 115 -9.86 -8.23 0.59
C HIS A 115 -9.05 -9.52 0.46
N SER A 116 -8.43 -9.76 -0.69
CA SER A 116 -7.75 -11.00 -1.07
C SER A 116 -8.70 -12.17 -1.40
N LEU A 117 -8.14 -13.26 -1.89
CA LEU A 117 -8.91 -14.45 -2.26
C LEU A 117 -9.23 -15.33 -1.05
N HIS A 118 -8.22 -15.63 -0.21
CA HIS A 118 -8.29 -16.58 0.91
C HIS A 118 -7.93 -15.97 2.27
N HIS A 119 -7.74 -14.65 2.36
CA HIS A 119 -7.25 -13.96 3.54
C HIS A 119 -5.83 -14.38 3.97
N ASP A 120 -4.95 -14.62 3.00
CA ASP A 120 -3.57 -15.02 3.22
C ASP A 120 -2.67 -13.84 3.64
N HIS A 121 -1.54 -14.16 4.30
CA HIS A 121 -0.50 -13.21 4.65
C HIS A 121 0.30 -12.77 3.41
N TYR A 122 -0.03 -11.61 2.85
CA TYR A 122 0.56 -11.13 1.58
C TYR A 122 2.07 -10.95 1.63
N ASN A 123 2.65 -10.60 2.79
CA ASN A 123 4.10 -10.50 2.95
C ASN A 123 4.83 -11.85 2.76
N SER A 124 4.12 -12.97 2.85
CA SER A 124 4.67 -14.31 2.63
C SER A 124 4.50 -14.82 1.19
N LEU A 125 3.73 -14.13 0.37
CA LEU A 125 3.45 -14.50 -1.01
C LEU A 125 4.46 -13.85 -1.97
N THR A 126 4.72 -14.52 -3.09
CA THR A 126 5.46 -13.92 -4.20
C THR A 126 4.60 -12.90 -4.95
N THR A 127 5.24 -12.01 -5.69
CA THR A 127 4.56 -11.02 -6.55
C THR A 127 3.54 -11.69 -7.47
N ASP A 128 3.89 -12.79 -8.12
CA ASP A 128 2.99 -13.51 -9.05
C ASP A 128 1.79 -14.13 -8.33
N GLN A 129 2.00 -14.63 -7.10
CA GLN A 129 0.91 -15.16 -6.27
C GLN A 129 -0.07 -14.06 -5.86
N ILE A 130 0.44 -12.89 -5.47
CA ILE A 130 -0.39 -11.74 -5.12
C ILE A 130 -1.20 -11.27 -6.34
N ILE A 131 -0.58 -11.20 -7.52
CA ILE A 131 -1.26 -10.81 -8.76
C ILE A 131 -2.38 -11.80 -9.08
N ALA A 132 -2.12 -13.11 -8.99
CA ALA A 132 -3.12 -14.14 -9.25
C ALA A 132 -4.29 -14.08 -8.27
N ASP A 133 -4.01 -13.89 -6.97
CA ASP A 133 -5.00 -13.72 -5.90
C ASP A 133 -5.91 -12.52 -6.17
N VAL A 134 -5.32 -11.35 -6.45
CA VAL A 134 -6.04 -10.12 -6.78
C VAL A 134 -6.95 -10.29 -7.99
N GLN A 135 -6.43 -10.89 -9.06
CA GLN A 135 -7.21 -11.11 -10.28
C GLN A 135 -8.40 -12.05 -10.04
N ALA A 136 -8.15 -13.18 -9.36
CA ALA A 136 -9.22 -14.15 -9.05
C ALA A 136 -10.31 -13.53 -8.16
N THR A 137 -9.94 -12.74 -7.16
CA THR A 137 -10.91 -12.05 -6.31
C THR A 137 -11.73 -11.04 -7.09
N ASN A 138 -11.07 -10.24 -7.93
CA ASN A 138 -11.74 -9.23 -8.75
C ASN A 138 -12.73 -9.84 -9.74
N GLU A 139 -12.41 -11.00 -10.33
CA GLU A 139 -13.32 -11.72 -11.21
C GLU A 139 -14.56 -12.22 -10.47
N LYS A 140 -14.39 -12.76 -9.25
CA LYS A 140 -15.52 -13.20 -8.41
C LYS A 140 -16.45 -12.02 -8.05
N ILE A 141 -15.88 -10.90 -7.59
CA ILE A 141 -16.69 -9.71 -7.25
C ILE A 141 -17.40 -9.18 -8.50
N LYS A 142 -16.70 -9.05 -9.62
CA LYS A 142 -17.26 -8.58 -10.88
C LYS A 142 -18.36 -9.49 -11.41
N ALA A 143 -18.24 -10.80 -11.23
CA ALA A 143 -19.28 -11.75 -11.66
C ALA A 143 -20.62 -11.52 -10.95
N VAL A 144 -20.61 -11.06 -9.69
CA VAL A 144 -21.80 -10.80 -8.88
C VAL A 144 -22.31 -9.38 -9.05
N THR A 145 -21.42 -8.38 -9.05
CA THR A 145 -21.78 -6.95 -9.02
C THR A 145 -21.78 -6.29 -10.39
N GLY A 146 -21.12 -6.89 -11.38
CA GLY A 146 -20.86 -6.26 -12.68
C GLY A 146 -19.75 -5.21 -12.66
N VAL A 147 -19.18 -4.88 -11.49
CA VAL A 147 -18.17 -3.84 -11.30
C VAL A 147 -16.83 -4.48 -10.89
N CYS A 148 -15.75 -4.07 -11.56
CA CYS A 148 -14.41 -4.49 -11.18
C CYS A 148 -13.92 -3.62 -10.02
N PRO A 149 -13.43 -4.21 -8.90
CA PRO A 149 -12.86 -3.44 -7.80
C PRO A 149 -11.66 -2.60 -8.22
N ALA A 150 -11.57 -1.39 -7.70
CA ALA A 150 -10.42 -0.50 -7.88
C ALA A 150 -9.55 -0.40 -6.61
N LEU A 151 -10.07 -0.86 -5.48
CA LEU A 151 -9.43 -0.78 -4.18
C LEU A 151 -9.25 -2.18 -3.59
N ILE A 152 -8.19 -2.34 -2.80
CA ILE A 152 -7.94 -3.55 -2.03
C ILE A 152 -7.48 -3.17 -0.62
N ARG A 153 -7.91 -3.94 0.37
CA ARG A 153 -7.32 -3.93 1.69
C ARG A 153 -6.55 -5.22 1.91
N CYS A 154 -5.27 -5.10 2.24
CA CYS A 154 -4.44 -6.28 2.53
C CYS A 154 -4.91 -6.95 3.82
N PRO A 155 -5.01 -8.30 3.86
CA PRO A 155 -5.28 -9.03 5.09
C PRO A 155 -4.32 -8.66 6.21
N TYR A 156 -4.79 -8.65 7.44
CA TYR A 156 -4.02 -8.31 8.65
C TYR A 156 -3.38 -6.90 8.62
N GLY A 157 -3.68 -6.07 7.63
CA GLY A 157 -3.00 -4.80 7.42
C GLY A 157 -1.54 -4.94 6.98
N GLU A 158 -1.11 -6.13 6.59
CA GLU A 158 0.27 -6.43 6.20
C GLU A 158 0.58 -5.98 4.79
N TYR A 159 1.69 -5.28 4.63
CA TYR A 159 2.23 -4.90 3.33
C TYR A 159 3.72 -4.56 3.43
N ASP A 160 4.40 -4.70 2.33
CA ASP A 160 5.72 -4.12 2.06
C ASP A 160 5.77 -3.61 0.62
N ASP A 161 6.94 -3.16 0.17
CA ASP A 161 7.07 -2.52 -1.14
C ASP A 161 6.72 -3.47 -2.30
N HIS A 162 7.01 -4.78 -2.17
CA HIS A 162 6.66 -5.74 -3.23
C HIS A 162 5.16 -5.99 -3.32
N VAL A 163 4.46 -6.03 -2.18
CA VAL A 163 3.00 -6.16 -2.11
C VAL A 163 2.32 -4.96 -2.76
N ILE A 164 2.73 -3.75 -2.36
CA ILE A 164 2.17 -2.51 -2.94
C ILE A 164 2.42 -2.43 -4.44
N ALA A 165 3.63 -2.78 -4.90
CA ALA A 165 3.97 -2.79 -6.31
C ALA A 165 3.13 -3.82 -7.09
N ALA A 166 2.94 -5.04 -6.56
CA ALA A 166 2.10 -6.07 -7.16
C ALA A 166 0.65 -5.59 -7.33
N ILE A 167 0.05 -5.02 -6.28
CA ILE A 167 -1.32 -4.50 -6.31
C ILE A 167 -1.46 -3.38 -7.33
N ARG A 168 -0.56 -2.39 -7.32
CA ARG A 168 -0.60 -1.26 -8.25
C ARG A 168 -0.40 -1.67 -9.70
N SER A 169 0.36 -2.74 -9.96
CA SER A 169 0.49 -3.30 -11.30
C SER A 169 -0.84 -3.81 -11.89
N GLN A 170 -1.83 -4.07 -11.03
CA GLN A 170 -3.19 -4.48 -11.41
C GLN A 170 -4.16 -3.28 -11.50
N ASN A 171 -3.68 -2.04 -11.52
CA ASN A 171 -4.46 -0.81 -11.50
C ASN A 171 -5.39 -0.70 -10.28
N MET A 172 -4.95 -1.21 -9.14
CA MET A 172 -5.66 -1.11 -7.87
C MET A 172 -4.85 -0.29 -6.86
N GLU A 173 -5.54 0.39 -5.95
CA GLU A 173 -4.89 1.10 -4.84
C GLU A 173 -5.14 0.35 -3.53
N PRO A 174 -4.06 0.09 -2.77
CA PRO A 174 -4.18 -0.49 -1.43
C PRO A 174 -4.64 0.57 -0.42
N ILE A 175 -5.68 0.22 0.33
CA ILE A 175 -6.31 1.09 1.34
C ILE A 175 -6.08 0.49 2.71
N GLN A 176 -5.70 1.35 3.65
CA GLN A 176 -5.62 1.03 5.07
C GLN A 176 -6.68 1.83 5.85
N TRP A 177 -6.58 1.81 7.16
CA TRP A 177 -7.45 2.56 8.08
C TRP A 177 -6.60 3.47 8.97
N ASP A 178 -7.17 4.59 9.33
CA ASP A 178 -6.59 5.56 10.25
C ASP A 178 -7.04 5.27 11.70
N VAL A 179 -8.31 4.86 11.85
CA VAL A 179 -8.90 4.46 13.12
C VAL A 179 -9.58 3.11 12.96
N GLU A 180 -9.24 2.17 13.83
CA GLU A 180 -9.86 0.84 13.89
C GLU A 180 -10.79 0.73 15.10
N GLN A 181 -11.96 0.12 14.90
CA GLN A 181 -12.89 -0.23 15.96
C GLN A 181 -13.21 -1.72 15.88
N HIS A 182 -12.78 -2.47 16.87
CA HIS A 182 -13.20 -3.86 17.01
C HIS A 182 -14.62 -3.91 17.56
N ALA A 183 -15.51 -4.62 16.85
CA ALA A 183 -16.81 -4.95 17.41
C ALA A 183 -16.60 -5.93 18.57
N THR A 184 -16.78 -5.48 19.80
CA THR A 184 -16.89 -6.37 20.95
C THR A 184 -18.25 -7.07 20.89
N ARG A 185 -18.21 -8.39 20.76
CA ARG A 185 -19.40 -9.27 20.89
C ARG A 185 -19.87 -9.32 22.34
#